data_2622d1f71ad7bf5788e4074b47747017
#
_entry.id   2622d1f71ad7bf5788e4074b47747017
#
_cell.length_a   1.000
_cell.length_b   1.000
_cell.length_c   1.000
_cell.angle_alpha   90.00
_cell.angle_beta   90.00
_cell.angle_gamma   90.00
#
_symmetry.space_group_name_H-M   'P 1'
#
loop_
_entity.id
_entity.type
_entity.pdbx_description
1 polymer ?
#
loop_
_entity_poly.entity_id
_entity_poly.type
_entity_poly.pdbx_seq_one_letter_code
_entity_poly.pdbx_strand_id
1 'polypeptide(L)'
;MKKILIVEDQMLARKYLCSCIEKSTECEVVSALTRADAALQRCGEGHIDLVVMDICTENDSDGLDAAEAIKKYYPRIKIVMVTSMLEGRFLDRARKIGADSFWYKDSPSGDLISVIEGTLAGKNFWPDKVPAVQLG
;
A
#
# COMPACT_ATOMS: atom_id res chain seq x y z
N MET A 1 -12.09 15.22 -3.32
CA MET A 1 -11.00 14.75 -2.43
C MET A 1 -10.88 13.25 -2.54
N LYS A 2 -9.70 12.77 -2.83
CA LYS A 2 -9.47 11.31 -2.93
C LYS A 2 -9.40 10.69 -1.55
N LYS A 3 -9.98 9.50 -1.41
CA LYS A 3 -10.11 8.79 -0.13
C LYS A 3 -9.15 7.62 -0.06
N ILE A 4 -8.33 7.62 0.99
CA ILE A 4 -7.24 6.66 1.17
C ILE A 4 -7.55 5.75 2.36
N LEU A 5 -7.36 4.45 2.15
CA LEU A 5 -7.36 3.46 3.22
C LEU A 5 -5.90 3.05 3.48
N ILE A 6 -5.49 3.07 4.73
CA ILE A 6 -4.15 2.64 5.13
C ILE A 6 -4.25 1.33 5.89
N VAL A 7 -3.40 0.37 5.56
CA VAL A 7 -3.28 -0.89 6.29
C VAL A 7 -1.82 -1.04 6.72
N GLU A 8 -1.57 -0.82 8.01
CA GLU A 8 -0.24 -0.81 8.62
C GLU A 8 -0.37 -1.15 10.10
N ASP A 9 0.29 -2.21 10.56
CA ASP A 9 0.14 -2.66 11.95
C ASP A 9 0.97 -1.87 12.96
N GLN A 10 2.08 -1.25 12.55
CA GLN A 10 2.90 -0.47 13.46
C GLN A 10 2.31 0.90 13.70
N MET A 11 1.99 1.20 14.95
CA MET A 11 1.29 2.42 15.33
C MET A 11 1.99 3.70 14.89
N LEU A 12 3.30 3.80 15.12
CA LEU A 12 4.05 5.01 14.75
C LEU A 12 4.11 5.20 13.24
N ALA A 13 4.35 4.12 12.50
CA ALA A 13 4.38 4.17 11.03
C ALA A 13 3.01 4.56 10.48
N ARG A 14 1.95 3.99 11.05
CA ARG A 14 0.56 4.28 10.63
C ARG A 14 0.20 5.75 10.88
N LYS A 15 0.49 6.27 12.07
CA LYS A 15 0.22 7.66 12.41
C LYS A 15 1.03 8.63 11.57
N TYR A 16 2.30 8.31 11.35
CA TYR A 16 3.18 9.14 10.54
C TYR A 16 2.66 9.23 9.10
N LEU A 17 2.29 8.09 8.53
CA LEU A 17 1.79 8.03 7.16
C LEU A 17 0.47 8.81 7.01
N CYS A 18 -0.46 8.64 7.94
CA CYS A 18 -1.72 9.40 7.94
C CYS A 18 -1.45 10.90 7.97
N SER A 19 -0.57 11.34 8.86
CA SER A 19 -0.21 12.75 8.98
C SER A 19 0.43 13.30 7.71
N CYS A 20 1.36 12.54 7.13
CA CYS A 20 2.03 12.96 5.90
C CYS A 20 1.06 13.12 4.73
N ILE A 21 0.15 12.15 4.57
CA ILE A 21 -0.84 12.21 3.50
C ILE A 21 -1.74 13.43 3.66
N GLU A 22 -2.27 13.64 4.86
CA GLU A 22 -3.22 14.73 5.08
C GLU A 22 -2.58 16.12 5.04
N LYS A 23 -1.29 16.23 5.38
CA LYS A 23 -0.58 17.52 5.33
C LYS A 23 0.01 17.84 3.96
N SER A 24 0.40 16.82 3.21
CA SER A 24 1.14 16.99 1.96
C SER A 24 0.29 16.85 0.71
N THR A 25 -0.96 16.41 0.85
CA THR A 25 -1.86 16.18 -0.28
C THR A 25 -3.26 16.71 0.04
N GLU A 26 -4.13 16.70 -0.98
CA GLU A 26 -5.56 16.97 -0.79
C GLU A 26 -6.35 15.70 -0.50
N CYS A 27 -5.66 14.57 -0.25
CA CYS A 27 -6.31 13.31 0.06
C CYS A 27 -6.78 13.26 1.51
N GLU A 28 -7.83 12.46 1.75
CA GLU A 28 -8.36 12.21 3.08
C GLU A 28 -8.07 10.76 3.45
N VAL A 29 -7.49 10.51 4.62
CA VAL A 29 -7.36 9.16 5.16
C VAL A 29 -8.65 8.82 5.87
N VAL A 30 -9.48 7.99 5.25
CA VAL A 30 -10.81 7.67 5.78
C VAL A 30 -10.77 6.56 6.82
N SER A 31 -9.74 5.72 6.80
CA SER A 31 -9.56 4.66 7.78
C SER A 31 -8.11 4.19 7.77
N ALA A 32 -7.66 3.73 8.93
CA ALA A 32 -6.32 3.16 9.08
C ALA A 32 -6.47 1.87 9.89
N LEU A 33 -6.16 0.74 9.26
CA LEU A 33 -6.35 -0.59 9.81
C LEU A 33 -5.00 -1.20 10.21
N THR A 34 -5.05 -2.13 11.15
CA THR A 34 -3.86 -2.85 11.61
C THR A 34 -3.73 -4.22 10.95
N ARG A 35 -4.79 -4.70 10.31
CA ARG A 35 -4.85 -6.06 9.75
C ARG A 35 -5.29 -6.03 8.30
N ALA A 36 -4.55 -6.75 7.46
CA ALA A 36 -4.90 -6.86 6.03
C ALA A 36 -6.25 -7.56 5.82
N ASP A 37 -6.57 -8.55 6.65
CA ASP A 37 -7.80 -9.33 6.50
C ASP A 37 -9.09 -8.52 6.77
N ALA A 38 -8.98 -7.31 7.32
CA ALA A 38 -10.12 -6.41 7.49
C ALA A 38 -10.32 -5.46 6.30
N ALA A 39 -9.35 -5.41 5.38
CA ALA A 39 -9.37 -4.39 4.32
C ALA A 39 -10.48 -4.59 3.30
N LEU A 40 -10.74 -5.83 2.89
CA LEU A 40 -11.78 -6.11 1.89
C LEU A 40 -13.15 -5.63 2.37
N GLN A 41 -13.51 -5.96 3.61
CA GLN A 41 -14.77 -5.51 4.19
C GLN A 41 -14.85 -3.99 4.23
N ARG A 42 -13.77 -3.34 4.65
CA ARG A 42 -13.74 -1.86 4.72
C ARG A 42 -13.93 -1.22 3.34
N CYS A 43 -13.39 -1.81 2.29
CA CYS A 43 -13.58 -1.32 0.93
C CYS A 43 -15.06 -1.38 0.50
N GLY A 44 -15.82 -2.31 1.05
CA GLY A 44 -17.26 -2.42 0.77
C GLY A 44 -18.14 -1.49 1.60
N GLU A 45 -17.60 -0.85 2.63
CA GLU A 45 -18.39 -0.02 3.54
C GLU A 45 -18.49 1.45 3.12
N GLY A 46 -17.74 1.88 2.12
CA GLY A 46 -17.75 3.25 1.68
C GLY A 46 -16.74 3.47 0.55
N HIS A 47 -16.71 4.68 0.03
CA HIS A 47 -15.87 5.01 -1.11
C HIS A 47 -14.38 5.03 -0.73
N ILE A 48 -13.58 4.24 -1.42
CA ILE A 48 -12.13 4.21 -1.31
C ILE A 48 -11.55 4.38 -2.72
N ASP A 49 -10.60 5.29 -2.88
CA ASP A 49 -9.91 5.49 -4.17
C ASP A 49 -8.60 4.71 -4.24
N LEU A 50 -7.90 4.61 -3.10
CA LEU A 50 -6.59 3.96 -3.07
C LEU A 50 -6.36 3.33 -1.70
N VAL A 51 -5.73 2.16 -1.71
CA VAL A 51 -5.28 1.46 -0.49
C VAL A 51 -3.76 1.44 -0.46
N VAL A 52 -3.19 1.87 0.66
CA VAL A 52 -1.77 1.64 0.97
C VAL A 52 -1.72 0.37 1.81
N MET A 53 -1.18 -0.70 1.25
CA MET A 53 -1.26 -2.04 1.82
C MET A 53 0.11 -2.57 2.19
N ASP A 54 0.35 -2.73 3.49
CA ASP A 54 1.54 -3.44 3.96
C ASP A 54 1.38 -4.94 3.67
N ILE A 55 2.45 -5.59 3.24
CA ILE A 55 2.41 -7.01 2.93
C ILE A 55 2.25 -7.86 4.19
N CYS A 56 2.99 -7.53 5.25
CA CYS A 56 2.95 -8.30 6.50
C CYS A 56 2.30 -7.46 7.60
N THR A 57 1.11 -7.85 8.03
CA THR A 57 0.35 -7.11 9.04
C THR A 57 0.04 -8.00 10.25
N GLU A 58 -0.68 -7.41 11.21
CA GLU A 58 -1.02 -8.03 12.50
C GLU A 58 -1.71 -9.39 12.34
N ASN A 59 -1.38 -10.33 13.22
CA ASN A 59 -1.89 -11.71 13.22
C ASN A 59 -1.57 -12.50 11.95
N ASP A 60 -0.40 -12.25 11.38
CA ASP A 60 0.06 -12.88 10.14
C ASP A 60 -0.89 -12.68 8.96
N SER A 61 -1.71 -11.63 9.01
CA SER A 61 -2.56 -11.26 7.89
C SER A 61 -1.71 -10.87 6.68
N ASP A 62 -2.00 -11.49 5.54
CA ASP A 62 -1.23 -11.30 4.31
C ASP A 62 -1.83 -10.19 3.46
N GLY A 63 -1.06 -9.10 3.28
CA GLY A 63 -1.49 -7.97 2.46
C GLY A 63 -1.63 -8.32 0.98
N LEU A 64 -0.87 -9.29 0.48
CA LEU A 64 -1.00 -9.74 -0.92
C LEU A 64 -2.32 -10.48 -1.15
N ASP A 65 -2.73 -11.33 -0.21
CA ASP A 65 -4.03 -11.99 -0.30
C ASP A 65 -5.16 -10.97 -0.26
N ALA A 66 -5.07 -9.99 0.64
CA ALA A 66 -6.06 -8.93 0.75
C ALA A 66 -6.13 -8.10 -0.53
N ALA A 67 -4.99 -7.73 -1.09
CA ALA A 67 -4.93 -6.94 -2.32
C ALA A 67 -5.53 -7.71 -3.50
N GLU A 68 -5.26 -9.00 -3.59
CA GLU A 68 -5.84 -9.85 -4.64
C GLU A 68 -7.37 -9.83 -4.57
N ALA A 69 -7.92 -10.00 -3.37
CA ALA A 69 -9.37 -9.97 -3.17
C ALA A 69 -9.96 -8.60 -3.51
N ILE A 70 -9.30 -7.52 -3.09
CA ILE A 70 -9.77 -6.17 -3.39
C ILE A 70 -9.79 -5.92 -4.90
N LYS A 71 -8.73 -6.30 -5.61
CA LYS A 71 -8.69 -6.12 -7.08
C LYS A 71 -9.75 -6.96 -7.78
N LYS A 72 -10.10 -8.10 -7.21
CA LYS A 72 -11.14 -8.96 -7.77
C LYS A 72 -12.53 -8.36 -7.63
N TYR A 73 -12.86 -7.85 -6.44
CA TYR A 73 -14.21 -7.36 -6.14
C TYR A 73 -14.38 -5.85 -6.36
N TYR A 74 -13.30 -5.08 -6.28
CA TYR A 74 -13.30 -3.63 -6.43
C TYR A 74 -12.16 -3.19 -7.36
N PRO A 75 -12.19 -3.58 -8.65
CA PRO A 75 -11.03 -3.37 -9.55
C PRO A 75 -10.67 -1.90 -9.79
N ARG A 76 -11.56 -0.97 -9.47
CA ARG A 76 -11.27 0.47 -9.63
C ARG A 76 -10.41 1.04 -8.51
N ILE A 77 -10.36 0.36 -7.36
CA ILE A 77 -9.53 0.81 -6.25
C ILE A 77 -8.07 0.58 -6.61
N LYS A 78 -7.27 1.64 -6.51
CA LYS A 78 -5.83 1.53 -6.72
C LYS A 78 -5.17 0.95 -5.50
N ILE A 79 -4.13 0.14 -5.69
CA ILE A 79 -3.40 -0.46 -4.57
C ILE A 79 -1.90 -0.18 -4.72
N VAL A 80 -1.33 0.41 -3.67
CA VAL A 80 0.11 0.55 -3.51
C VAL A 80 0.54 -0.46 -2.46
N MET A 81 1.31 -1.47 -2.88
CA MET A 81 1.88 -2.43 -1.93
C MET A 81 3.12 -1.82 -1.29
N VAL A 82 3.27 -2.03 0.01
CA VAL A 82 4.38 -1.47 0.78
C VAL A 82 5.01 -2.57 1.63
N THR A 83 6.32 -2.63 1.68
CA THR A 83 7.01 -3.59 2.53
C THR A 83 8.43 -3.15 2.85
N SER A 84 8.95 -3.59 4.02
CA SER A 84 10.36 -3.49 4.34
C SER A 84 11.12 -4.79 4.01
N MET A 85 10.39 -5.82 3.58
CA MET A 85 11.01 -7.13 3.29
C MET A 85 11.54 -7.20 1.87
N LEU A 86 12.82 -7.54 1.75
CA LEU A 86 13.53 -7.56 0.47
C LEU A 86 13.47 -8.96 -0.17
N GLU A 87 12.25 -9.42 -0.49
CA GLU A 87 12.03 -10.71 -1.12
C GLU A 87 11.40 -10.53 -2.50
N GLY A 88 12.11 -10.97 -3.54
CA GLY A 88 11.65 -10.82 -4.93
C GLY A 88 10.31 -11.49 -5.19
N ARG A 89 9.98 -12.58 -4.45
CA ARG A 89 8.70 -13.27 -4.61
C ARG A 89 7.50 -12.37 -4.30
N PHE A 90 7.66 -11.41 -3.40
CA PHE A 90 6.60 -10.46 -3.08
C PHE A 90 6.34 -9.51 -4.25
N LEU A 91 7.41 -9.04 -4.87
CA LEU A 91 7.31 -8.17 -6.04
C LEU A 91 6.61 -8.89 -7.19
N ASP A 92 7.01 -10.12 -7.48
CA ASP A 92 6.43 -10.92 -8.56
C ASP A 92 4.95 -11.19 -8.31
N ARG A 93 4.59 -11.57 -7.09
CA ARG A 93 3.21 -11.84 -6.74
C ARG A 93 2.34 -10.58 -6.80
N ALA A 94 2.87 -9.45 -6.35
CA ALA A 94 2.14 -8.19 -6.41
C ALA A 94 1.79 -7.81 -7.85
N ARG A 95 2.69 -8.05 -8.80
CA ARG A 95 2.40 -7.84 -10.22
C ARG A 95 1.29 -8.77 -10.71
N LYS A 96 1.36 -10.05 -10.34
CA LYS A 96 0.38 -11.06 -10.78
C LYS A 96 -1.03 -10.78 -10.29
N ILE A 97 -1.18 -10.29 -9.06
CA ILE A 97 -2.49 -10.01 -8.50
C ILE A 97 -3.10 -8.70 -8.98
N GLY A 98 -2.35 -7.92 -9.75
CA GLY A 98 -2.86 -6.69 -10.34
C GLY A 98 -2.72 -5.45 -9.47
N ALA A 99 -1.83 -5.45 -8.48
CA ALA A 99 -1.53 -4.23 -7.72
C ALA A 99 -1.02 -3.15 -8.67
N ASP A 100 -1.26 -1.89 -8.33
CA ASP A 100 -0.95 -0.78 -9.22
C ASP A 100 0.46 -0.26 -9.04
N SER A 101 0.97 -0.26 -7.81
CA SER A 101 2.32 0.20 -7.51
C SER A 101 2.92 -0.59 -6.35
N PHE A 102 4.24 -0.50 -6.21
CA PHE A 102 4.98 -1.21 -5.17
C PHE A 102 6.09 -0.30 -4.65
N TRP A 103 6.22 -0.21 -3.33
CA TRP A 103 7.23 0.66 -2.71
C TRP A 103 7.92 -0.04 -1.54
N TYR A 104 9.26 -0.04 -1.55
CA TYR A 104 10.04 -0.53 -0.43
C TYR A 104 10.21 0.59 0.60
N LYS A 105 9.86 0.31 1.87
CA LYS A 105 9.87 1.33 2.94
C LYS A 105 11.22 2.01 3.12
N ASP A 106 12.31 1.26 2.94
CA ASP A 106 13.66 1.76 3.13
C ASP A 106 14.34 2.14 1.82
N SER A 107 13.56 2.34 0.77
CA SER A 107 14.09 2.72 -0.53
C SER A 107 14.57 4.17 -0.54
N PRO A 108 15.76 4.45 -1.06
CA PRO A 108 16.22 5.83 -1.25
C PRO A 108 15.59 6.51 -2.47
N SER A 109 14.88 5.78 -3.31
CA SER A 109 14.33 6.29 -4.56
C SER A 109 12.90 6.80 -4.38
N GLY A 110 12.77 8.10 -4.15
CA GLY A 110 11.47 8.76 -4.05
C GLY A 110 10.79 8.55 -2.70
N ASP A 111 9.73 9.31 -2.46
CA ASP A 111 8.93 9.15 -1.27
C ASP A 111 7.57 8.51 -1.58
N LEU A 112 6.96 7.95 -0.57
CA LEU A 112 5.68 7.25 -0.71
C LEU A 112 4.55 8.21 -1.13
N ILE A 113 4.59 9.46 -0.70
CA ILE A 113 3.57 10.45 -1.07
C ILE A 113 3.54 10.64 -2.59
N SER A 114 4.71 10.77 -3.23
CA SER A 114 4.79 10.90 -4.69
C SER A 114 4.24 9.66 -5.39
N VAL A 115 4.50 8.48 -4.84
CA VAL A 115 3.97 7.22 -5.38
C VAL A 115 2.45 7.19 -5.26
N ILE A 116 1.89 7.59 -4.13
CA ILE A 116 0.44 7.65 -3.92
C ILE A 116 -0.20 8.60 -4.92
N GLU A 117 0.31 9.83 -5.02
CA GLU A 117 -0.25 10.82 -5.93
C GLU A 117 -0.14 10.40 -7.39
N GLY A 118 1.00 9.84 -7.78
CA GLY A 118 1.19 9.35 -9.14
C GLY A 118 0.29 8.17 -9.47
N THR A 119 0.10 7.26 -8.52
CA THR A 119 -0.80 6.11 -8.70
C THR A 119 -2.26 6.57 -8.87
N LEU A 120 -2.68 7.55 -8.08
CA LEU A 120 -4.01 8.14 -8.24
C LEU A 120 -4.18 8.81 -9.62
N ALA A 121 -3.10 9.33 -10.18
CA ALA A 121 -3.10 9.95 -11.50
C ALA A 121 -2.99 8.93 -12.65
N GLY A 122 -2.96 7.64 -12.34
CA GLY A 122 -2.92 6.57 -13.33
C GLY A 122 -1.53 6.03 -13.65
N LYS A 123 -0.50 6.46 -12.92
CA LYS A 123 0.85 5.93 -13.09
C LYS A 123 1.04 4.66 -12.26
N ASN A 124 2.01 3.86 -12.67
CA ASN A 124 2.38 2.64 -11.96
C ASN A 124 3.87 2.69 -11.63
N PHE A 125 4.21 2.47 -10.37
CA PHE A 125 5.59 2.52 -9.89
C PHE A 125 6.02 1.14 -9.45
N TRP A 126 7.02 0.59 -10.14
CA TRP A 126 7.54 -0.74 -9.85
C TRP A 126 9.05 -0.69 -9.77
N PRO A 127 9.65 -1.20 -8.68
CA PRO A 127 11.10 -1.32 -8.61
C PRO A 127 11.59 -2.30 -9.69
N ASP A 128 12.72 -2.00 -10.33
CA ASP A 128 13.28 -2.90 -11.34
C ASP A 128 13.74 -4.21 -10.71
N LYS A 129 14.22 -4.14 -9.47
CA LYS A 129 14.73 -5.29 -8.73
C LYS A 129 14.66 -5.00 -7.24
N VAL A 130 14.83 -6.05 -6.44
CA VAL A 130 14.94 -5.93 -4.98
C VAL A 130 16.18 -5.11 -4.64
N PRO A 131 16.08 -4.10 -3.75
CA PRO A 131 17.24 -3.33 -3.32
C PRO A 131 18.33 -4.23 -2.73
N ALA A 132 19.58 -3.88 -2.99
CA ALA A 132 20.70 -4.63 -2.45
C ALA A 132 20.76 -4.50 -0.93
N VAL A 133 20.98 -5.61 -0.24
CA VAL A 133 21.21 -5.60 1.20
C VAL A 133 22.63 -5.11 1.44
N GLN A 134 22.78 -4.05 2.21
CA GLN A 134 24.10 -3.57 2.60
C GLN A 134 24.61 -4.43 3.75
N LEU A 135 25.68 -5.15 3.48
CA LEU A 135 26.39 -5.94 4.48
C LEU A 135 27.52 -5.08 5.04
N GLY A 136 27.37 -4.68 6.28
CA GLY A 136 28.48 -3.98 6.87
C GLY A 136 28.16 -2.96 7.87
#